data_058d74e393b5c6e677e0c8dcef8a5cb6
#
_entry.id   058d74e393b5c6e677e0c8dcef8a5cb6
#
_cell.length_a   1.000
_cell.length_b   1.000
_cell.length_c   1.000
_cell.angle_alpha   90.00
_cell.angle_beta   90.00
_cell.angle_gamma   90.00
#
_symmetry.space_group_name_H-M   'P 1'
#
loop_
_entity.id
_entity.type
_entity.pdbx_description
1 polymer ?
#
loop_
_entity_poly.entity_id
_entity_poly.type
_entity_poly.pdbx_seq_one_letter_code
_entity_poly.pdbx_strand_id
1 'polypeptide(L)'
;MLNGSRPYKPIVLLGGTAGTGKSSLANRLCALLGLDHRIGTGFIRAVVCSESSPERDPELFSFTFRADDPIAHLRIQSDRLRPAIMACIERAQDEGTSLIVEGPHLLPALYAHLPVAAYVMLAAPPPIEHRNRLTGPTHALREITDGDWRNARLIDSYLASEATAYGVPRILIRDNVEEIAEMIRRGVPAHH
;
A
#
# COMPACT_ATOMS: atom_id res chain seq x y z
N MET A 1 22.16 -0.22 -35.72
CA MET A 1 21.17 0.48 -34.87
C MET A 1 20.52 -0.57 -33.98
N LEU A 2 20.96 -0.66 -32.76
CA LEU A 2 20.38 -1.60 -31.77
C LEU A 2 19.08 -0.97 -31.27
N ASN A 3 17.94 -1.50 -31.72
CA ASN A 3 16.64 -1.26 -31.13
C ASN A 3 16.64 -1.92 -29.75
N GLY A 4 17.32 -1.30 -28.80
CA GLY A 4 17.25 -1.67 -27.40
C GLY A 4 15.92 -1.19 -26.83
N SER A 5 14.91 -2.07 -26.85
CA SER A 5 13.74 -1.86 -25.99
C SER A 5 14.26 -1.66 -24.57
N ARG A 6 14.04 -0.47 -23.99
CA ARG A 6 14.36 -0.24 -22.58
C ARG A 6 13.71 -1.36 -21.77
N PRO A 7 14.45 -2.01 -20.86
CA PRO A 7 13.86 -3.04 -20.02
C PRO A 7 12.63 -2.45 -19.32
N TYR A 8 11.52 -3.16 -19.38
CA TYR A 8 10.28 -2.77 -18.71
C TYR A 8 10.54 -2.59 -17.20
N LYS A 9 10.25 -1.40 -16.69
CA LYS A 9 10.45 -1.05 -15.29
C LYS A 9 9.08 -0.89 -14.61
N PRO A 10 8.60 -1.92 -13.90
CA PRO A 10 7.24 -1.93 -13.36
C PRO A 10 7.05 -0.97 -12.20
N ILE A 11 5.90 -0.29 -12.20
CA ILE A 11 5.32 0.34 -11.00
C ILE A 11 4.31 -0.61 -10.41
N VAL A 12 4.41 -0.89 -9.12
CA VAL A 12 3.54 -1.82 -8.38
C VAL A 12 2.92 -1.11 -7.18
N LEU A 13 1.61 -1.26 -7.00
CA LEU A 13 0.88 -0.74 -5.85
C LEU A 13 0.40 -1.89 -4.97
N LEU A 14 0.74 -1.86 -3.68
CA LEU A 14 0.32 -2.85 -2.68
C LEU A 14 -0.48 -2.16 -1.57
N GLY A 15 -1.82 -2.17 -1.71
CA GLY A 15 -2.74 -1.63 -0.72
C GLY A 15 -3.06 -2.62 0.40
N GLY A 16 -3.74 -2.15 1.44
CA GLY A 16 -4.23 -2.99 2.56
C GLY A 16 -3.99 -2.35 3.92
N THR A 17 -4.76 -2.77 4.92
CA THR A 17 -4.65 -2.26 6.29
C THR A 17 -3.34 -2.69 6.98
N ALA A 18 -3.09 -2.18 8.19
CA ALA A 18 -1.95 -2.62 9.02
C ALA A 18 -2.03 -4.14 9.29
N GLY A 19 -0.89 -4.82 9.40
CA GLY A 19 -0.82 -6.25 9.71
C GLY A 19 -1.14 -7.22 8.57
N THR A 20 -1.41 -6.74 7.34
CA THR A 20 -1.68 -7.61 6.18
C THR A 20 -0.43 -8.22 5.53
N GLY A 21 0.78 -7.77 5.90
CA GLY A 21 2.04 -8.30 5.37
C GLY A 21 2.57 -7.57 4.13
N LYS A 22 2.06 -6.37 3.80
CA LYS A 22 2.50 -5.57 2.63
C LYS A 22 4.01 -5.42 2.53
N SER A 23 4.65 -4.95 3.61
CA SER A 23 6.10 -4.69 3.60
C SER A 23 6.92 -5.98 3.43
N SER A 24 6.46 -7.10 4.00
CA SER A 24 7.10 -8.40 3.80
C SER A 24 6.98 -8.87 2.36
N LEU A 25 5.78 -8.74 1.76
CA LEU A 25 5.57 -9.07 0.35
C LEU A 25 6.41 -8.16 -0.56
N ALA A 26 6.39 -6.85 -0.32
CA ALA A 26 7.18 -5.90 -1.10
C ALA A 26 8.68 -6.23 -1.09
N ASN A 27 9.24 -6.58 0.07
CA ASN A 27 10.63 -7.01 0.18
C ASN A 27 10.92 -8.28 -0.65
N ARG A 28 10.03 -9.29 -0.56
CA ARG A 28 10.17 -10.53 -1.32
C ARG A 28 10.08 -10.28 -2.83
N LEU A 29 9.15 -9.42 -3.28
CA LEU A 29 9.01 -9.05 -4.69
C LEU A 29 10.23 -8.26 -5.19
N CYS A 30 10.76 -7.32 -4.41
CA CYS A 30 12.00 -6.62 -4.77
C CYS A 30 13.16 -7.60 -4.98
N ALA A 31 13.34 -8.54 -4.07
CA ALA A 31 14.40 -9.55 -4.19
C ALA A 31 14.18 -10.50 -5.39
N LEU A 32 12.94 -10.97 -5.60
CA LEU A 32 12.60 -11.94 -6.64
C LEU A 32 12.63 -11.35 -8.06
N LEU A 33 12.27 -10.08 -8.19
CA LEU A 33 12.13 -9.40 -9.48
C LEU A 33 13.28 -8.41 -9.78
N GLY A 34 14.19 -8.20 -8.83
CA GLY A 34 15.28 -7.23 -8.97
C GLY A 34 14.75 -5.80 -9.11
N LEU A 35 13.72 -5.42 -8.32
CA LEU A 35 13.15 -4.09 -8.42
C LEU A 35 14.03 -3.05 -7.70
N ASP A 36 14.13 -1.85 -8.29
CA ASP A 36 15.08 -0.83 -7.87
C ASP A 36 14.67 -0.15 -6.55
N HIS A 37 13.38 0.13 -6.39
CA HIS A 37 12.90 0.95 -5.26
C HIS A 37 11.66 0.36 -4.58
N ARG A 38 11.57 0.62 -3.27
CA ARG A 38 10.39 0.36 -2.46
C ARG A 38 10.15 1.53 -1.51
N ILE A 39 8.92 2.03 -1.44
CA ILE A 39 8.54 3.05 -0.47
C ILE A 39 7.21 2.71 0.20
N GLY A 40 7.16 2.86 1.53
CA GLY A 40 5.92 2.76 2.30
C GLY A 40 5.22 4.11 2.43
N THR A 41 3.91 4.15 2.28
CA THR A 41 3.13 5.40 2.45
C THR A 41 3.25 5.98 3.87
N GLY A 42 3.64 5.19 4.86
CA GLY A 42 3.98 5.66 6.20
C GLY A 42 5.22 6.57 6.23
N PHE A 43 6.24 6.27 5.42
CA PHE A 43 7.41 7.14 5.25
C PHE A 43 7.06 8.41 4.49
N ILE A 44 6.25 8.30 3.41
CA ILE A 44 5.75 9.47 2.70
C ILE A 44 4.98 10.38 3.66
N ARG A 45 4.12 9.81 4.52
CA ARG A 45 3.41 10.57 5.56
C ARG A 45 4.38 11.29 6.49
N ALA A 46 5.44 10.64 6.96
CA ALA A 46 6.44 11.27 7.83
C ALA A 46 7.10 12.48 7.15
N VAL A 47 7.39 12.38 5.84
CA VAL A 47 7.95 13.50 5.07
C VAL A 47 6.91 14.62 4.95
N VAL A 48 5.66 14.32 4.61
CA VAL A 48 4.59 15.34 4.52
C VAL A 48 4.33 16.01 5.88
N CYS A 49 4.40 15.25 6.98
CA CYS A 49 4.29 15.80 8.34
C CYS A 49 5.39 16.79 8.67
N SER A 50 6.61 16.65 8.12
CA SER A 50 7.71 17.60 8.38
C SER A 50 7.45 19.00 7.83
N GLU A 51 6.53 19.12 6.86
CA GLU A 51 6.11 20.38 6.25
C GLU A 51 4.73 20.86 6.77
N SER A 52 4.20 20.22 7.83
CA SER A 52 2.91 20.53 8.42
C SER A 52 2.96 20.54 9.94
N SER A 53 1.83 20.81 10.60
CA SER A 53 1.71 20.75 12.05
C SER A 53 0.40 20.05 12.48
N PRO A 54 0.33 19.53 13.74
CA PRO A 54 -0.90 18.93 14.25
C PRO A 54 -2.12 19.84 14.24
N GLU A 55 -1.92 21.17 14.33
CA GLU A 55 -2.99 22.16 14.29
C GLU A 55 -3.56 22.33 12.88
N ARG A 56 -2.70 22.16 11.86
CA ARG A 56 -3.09 22.35 10.45
C ARG A 56 -3.63 21.07 9.83
N ASP A 57 -3.00 19.93 10.11
CA ASP A 57 -3.31 18.64 9.49
C ASP A 57 -3.32 17.51 10.56
N PRO A 58 -4.21 17.58 11.59
CA PRO A 58 -4.18 16.67 12.73
C PRO A 58 -4.22 15.19 12.35
N GLU A 59 -4.91 14.85 11.26
CA GLU A 59 -5.04 13.47 10.79
C GLU A 59 -3.71 12.86 10.38
N LEU A 60 -2.74 13.67 9.89
CA LEU A 60 -1.44 13.15 9.48
C LEU A 60 -0.56 12.71 10.65
N PHE A 61 -0.84 13.20 11.87
CA PHE A 61 0.00 12.96 13.05
C PHE A 61 -0.40 11.76 13.90
N SER A 62 -1.43 11.02 13.48
CA SER A 62 -1.87 9.80 14.14
C SER A 62 -1.88 8.58 13.21
N PHE A 63 -1.94 7.37 13.79
CA PHE A 63 -2.11 6.17 12.97
C PHE A 63 -3.54 6.10 12.44
N THR A 64 -3.70 5.66 11.19
CA THR A 64 -4.96 5.53 10.49
C THR A 64 -6.04 4.81 11.31
N PHE A 65 -5.68 3.79 12.08
CA PHE A 65 -6.58 2.98 12.90
C PHE A 65 -6.82 3.55 14.31
N ARG A 66 -6.24 4.71 14.68
CA ARG A 66 -6.39 5.34 16.00
C ARG A 66 -7.37 6.51 16.03
N ALA A 67 -8.31 6.54 15.11
CA ALA A 67 -9.35 7.53 15.07
C ALA A 67 -10.70 6.93 15.49
N ASP A 68 -11.62 7.77 15.95
CA ASP A 68 -12.98 7.37 16.27
C ASP A 68 -13.73 6.92 15.01
N ASP A 69 -13.53 7.62 13.88
CA ASP A 69 -13.94 7.16 12.55
C ASP A 69 -12.69 6.83 11.71
N PRO A 70 -12.23 5.55 11.71
CA PRO A 70 -11.01 5.16 11.03
C PRO A 70 -11.13 5.20 9.51
N ILE A 71 -12.35 5.16 8.96
CA ILE A 71 -12.58 5.21 7.51
C ILE A 71 -12.49 6.64 7.01
N ALA A 72 -13.16 7.59 7.67
CA ALA A 72 -13.04 9.01 7.35
C ALA A 72 -11.58 9.47 7.49
N HIS A 73 -10.91 9.05 8.56
CA HIS A 73 -9.51 9.34 8.81
C HIS A 73 -8.58 8.80 7.71
N LEU A 74 -8.78 7.54 7.29
CA LEU A 74 -8.04 6.94 6.18
C LEU A 74 -8.23 7.75 4.88
N ARG A 75 -9.45 8.16 4.58
CA ARG A 75 -9.75 8.93 3.36
C ARG A 75 -9.03 10.28 3.38
N ILE A 76 -9.14 11.03 4.48
CA ILE A 76 -8.46 12.32 4.63
C ILE A 76 -6.94 12.15 4.48
N GLN A 77 -6.34 11.19 5.18
CA GLN A 77 -4.92 10.91 5.03
C GLN A 77 -4.55 10.56 3.59
N SER A 78 -5.35 9.73 2.92
CA SER A 78 -5.07 9.30 1.53
C SER A 78 -5.12 10.47 0.56
N ASP A 79 -6.09 11.36 0.69
CA ASP A 79 -6.20 12.57 -0.14
C ASP A 79 -5.01 13.51 0.09
N ARG A 80 -4.61 13.72 1.34
CA ARG A 80 -3.46 14.57 1.70
C ARG A 80 -2.13 14.01 1.22
N LEU A 81 -1.98 12.70 1.19
CA LEU A 81 -0.75 12.03 0.75
C LEU A 81 -0.68 11.80 -0.77
N ARG A 82 -1.81 11.88 -1.47
CA ARG A 82 -1.88 11.61 -2.90
C ARG A 82 -0.87 12.39 -3.73
N PRO A 83 -0.68 13.72 -3.58
CA PRO A 83 0.32 14.44 -4.37
C PRO A 83 1.73 13.90 -4.20
N ALA A 84 2.14 13.59 -2.97
CA ALA A 84 3.47 13.05 -2.69
C ALA A 84 3.65 11.61 -3.20
N ILE A 85 2.60 10.78 -3.13
CA ILE A 85 2.62 9.43 -3.69
C ILE A 85 2.75 9.50 -5.22
N MET A 86 1.97 10.38 -5.88
CA MET A 86 2.05 10.56 -7.33
C MET A 86 3.43 11.06 -7.75
N ALA A 87 4.02 12.02 -7.04
CA ALA A 87 5.37 12.49 -7.33
C ALA A 87 6.42 11.37 -7.26
N CYS A 88 6.30 10.42 -6.32
CA CYS A 88 7.18 9.25 -6.27
C CYS A 88 7.00 8.34 -7.51
N ILE A 89 5.75 8.12 -7.94
CA ILE A 89 5.43 7.31 -9.12
C ILE A 89 5.98 7.98 -10.40
N GLU A 90 5.68 9.26 -10.61
CA GLU A 90 6.15 10.06 -11.74
C GLU A 90 7.68 10.09 -11.80
N ARG A 91 8.33 10.31 -10.64
CA ARG A 91 9.80 10.27 -10.55
C ARG A 91 10.39 8.94 -11.03
N ALA A 92 9.81 7.81 -10.61
CA ALA A 92 10.29 6.51 -11.03
C ALA A 92 10.05 6.27 -12.53
N GLN A 93 8.93 6.75 -13.08
CA GLN A 93 8.64 6.68 -14.51
C GLN A 93 9.62 7.52 -15.34
N ASP A 94 9.90 8.75 -14.91
CA ASP A 94 10.82 9.68 -15.59
C ASP A 94 12.26 9.14 -15.62
N GLU A 95 12.70 8.53 -14.53
CA GLU A 95 14.03 7.91 -14.45
C GLU A 95 14.10 6.54 -15.13
N GLY A 96 12.96 5.95 -15.46
CA GLY A 96 12.91 4.58 -16.00
C GLY A 96 13.37 3.56 -14.98
N THR A 97 13.01 3.74 -13.70
CA THR A 97 13.26 2.79 -12.62
C THR A 97 11.98 2.10 -12.16
N SER A 98 12.10 0.93 -11.56
CA SER A 98 10.96 0.21 -10.99
C SER A 98 10.69 0.67 -9.56
N LEU A 99 9.40 0.68 -9.18
CA LEU A 99 8.98 1.13 -7.85
C LEU A 99 7.85 0.27 -7.31
N ILE A 100 7.97 -0.17 -6.05
CA ILE A 100 6.83 -0.63 -5.25
C ILE A 100 6.43 0.49 -4.29
N VAL A 101 5.17 0.93 -4.37
CA VAL A 101 4.54 1.74 -3.31
C VAL A 101 3.64 0.82 -2.48
N GLU A 102 3.80 0.84 -1.14
CA GLU A 102 3.00 0.00 -0.27
C GLU A 102 2.39 0.78 0.90
N GLY A 103 1.12 0.51 1.23
CA GLY A 103 0.50 1.14 2.39
C GLY A 103 -1.02 1.18 2.38
N PRO A 104 -1.63 1.62 3.50
CA PRO A 104 -3.08 1.70 3.62
C PRO A 104 -3.69 2.84 2.79
N HIS A 105 -2.90 3.86 2.46
CA HIS A 105 -3.37 5.08 1.77
C HIS A 105 -3.54 4.91 0.26
N LEU A 106 -3.24 3.72 -0.27
CA LEU A 106 -3.49 3.37 -1.67
C LEU A 106 -4.96 2.95 -1.81
N LEU A 107 -5.86 3.92 -1.88
CA LEU A 107 -7.29 3.66 -2.07
C LEU A 107 -7.58 3.36 -3.55
N PRO A 108 -8.34 2.30 -3.86
CA PRO A 108 -8.78 2.00 -5.23
C PRO A 108 -9.40 3.20 -5.96
N ALA A 109 -10.26 3.96 -5.30
CA ALA A 109 -10.86 5.18 -5.85
C ALA A 109 -9.84 6.20 -6.38
N LEU A 110 -8.63 6.25 -5.79
CA LEU A 110 -7.60 7.23 -6.14
C LEU A 110 -6.59 6.71 -7.19
N TYR A 111 -6.38 5.39 -7.26
CA TYR A 111 -5.25 4.84 -8.01
C TYR A 111 -5.60 3.74 -9.02
N ALA A 112 -6.84 3.20 -9.02
CA ALA A 112 -7.20 2.09 -9.90
C ALA A 112 -7.09 2.43 -11.40
N HIS A 113 -7.20 3.70 -11.75
CA HIS A 113 -7.10 4.19 -13.13
C HIS A 113 -5.66 4.35 -13.63
N LEU A 114 -4.65 4.19 -12.77
CA LEU A 114 -3.25 4.39 -13.17
C LEU A 114 -2.74 3.22 -14.02
N PRO A 115 -1.97 3.49 -15.07
CA PRO A 115 -1.35 2.47 -15.91
C PRO A 115 -0.11 1.89 -15.19
N VAL A 116 -0.34 1.11 -14.14
CA VAL A 116 0.72 0.42 -13.37
C VAL A 116 0.81 -1.05 -13.75
N ALA A 117 1.97 -1.68 -13.50
CA ALA A 117 2.20 -3.08 -13.80
C ALA A 117 1.30 -4.02 -13.01
N ALA A 118 1.06 -3.68 -11.75
CA ALA A 118 0.12 -4.38 -10.89
C ALA A 118 -0.37 -3.47 -9.77
N TYR A 119 -1.65 -3.54 -9.47
CA TYR A 119 -2.24 -2.99 -8.26
C TYR A 119 -2.98 -4.12 -7.53
N VAL A 120 -2.57 -4.40 -6.31
CA VAL A 120 -3.11 -5.50 -5.50
C VAL A 120 -3.50 -4.98 -4.12
N MET A 121 -4.70 -5.33 -3.68
CA MET A 121 -5.16 -5.06 -2.32
C MET A 121 -4.95 -6.31 -1.45
N LEU A 122 -4.19 -6.18 -0.37
CA LEU A 122 -3.92 -7.29 0.54
C LEU A 122 -5.03 -7.39 1.59
N ALA A 123 -5.63 -8.58 1.67
CA ALA A 123 -6.62 -8.91 2.68
C ALA A 123 -5.97 -9.12 4.06
N ALA A 124 -6.65 -8.68 5.11
CA ALA A 124 -6.25 -9.06 6.46
C ALA A 124 -6.44 -10.57 6.67
N PRO A 125 -5.52 -11.24 7.36
CA PRO A 125 -5.66 -12.66 7.70
C PRO A 125 -6.82 -12.89 8.68
N PRO A 126 -7.16 -14.15 9.01
CA PRO A 126 -8.16 -14.47 10.01
C PRO A 126 -7.96 -13.69 11.32
N PRO A 127 -9.02 -13.38 12.08
CA PRO A 127 -8.98 -12.42 13.19
C PRO A 127 -7.86 -12.65 14.21
N ILE A 128 -7.64 -13.88 14.64
CA ILE A 128 -6.59 -14.23 15.63
C ILE A 128 -5.21 -13.98 15.05
N GLU A 129 -4.97 -14.41 13.83
CA GLU A 129 -3.69 -14.20 13.15
C GLU A 129 -3.42 -12.72 12.90
N HIS A 130 -4.45 -11.96 12.48
CA HIS A 130 -4.33 -10.52 12.27
C HIS A 130 -3.94 -9.79 13.57
N ARG A 131 -4.59 -10.15 14.68
CA ARG A 131 -4.24 -9.59 16.00
C ARG A 131 -2.79 -9.91 16.37
N ASN A 132 -2.37 -11.16 16.22
CA ASN A 132 -1.00 -11.59 16.51
C ASN A 132 0.03 -10.85 15.66
N ARG A 133 -0.26 -10.61 14.38
CA ARG A 133 0.62 -9.82 13.50
C ARG A 133 0.73 -8.37 13.93
N LEU A 134 -0.37 -7.74 14.37
CA LEU A 134 -0.39 -6.34 14.83
C LEU A 134 0.33 -6.14 16.16
N THR A 135 0.23 -7.12 17.07
CA THR A 135 0.87 -7.07 18.42
C THR A 135 2.25 -7.72 18.44
N GLY A 136 2.69 -8.28 17.32
CA GLY A 136 3.98 -8.97 17.21
C GLY A 136 5.20 -8.04 17.29
N PRO A 137 6.42 -8.62 17.36
CA PRO A 137 7.66 -7.87 17.60
C PRO A 137 7.92 -6.74 16.62
N THR A 138 7.51 -6.89 15.35
CA THR A 138 7.65 -5.85 14.31
C THR A 138 6.82 -4.60 14.57
N HIS A 139 5.84 -4.68 15.46
CA HIS A 139 4.94 -3.59 15.84
C HIS A 139 4.96 -3.29 17.35
N ALA A 140 5.84 -3.90 18.13
CA ALA A 140 5.89 -3.80 19.57
C ALA A 140 5.90 -2.35 20.10
N LEU A 141 6.57 -1.43 19.39
CA LEU A 141 6.62 -0.01 19.76
C LEU A 141 5.30 0.74 19.54
N ARG A 142 4.28 0.11 18.95
CA ARG A 142 3.00 0.79 18.65
C ARG A 142 1.96 0.65 19.75
N GLU A 143 2.16 -0.24 20.72
CA GLU A 143 1.21 -0.49 21.83
C GLU A 143 -0.24 -0.64 21.32
N ILE A 144 -0.48 -1.62 20.48
CA ILE A 144 -1.77 -1.85 19.81
C ILE A 144 -2.83 -2.28 20.85
N THR A 145 -3.90 -1.52 20.92
CA THR A 145 -5.09 -1.83 21.73
C THR A 145 -6.10 -2.70 20.98
N ASP A 146 -7.09 -3.23 21.70
CA ASP A 146 -8.22 -3.93 21.09
C ASP A 146 -9.07 -3.00 20.19
N GLY A 147 -9.14 -1.72 20.52
CA GLY A 147 -9.76 -0.69 19.70
C GLY A 147 -9.01 -0.54 18.36
N ASP A 148 -7.70 -0.38 18.41
CA ASP A 148 -6.85 -0.28 17.23
C ASP A 148 -7.01 -1.49 16.29
N TRP A 149 -7.06 -2.70 16.87
CA TRP A 149 -7.29 -3.91 16.08
C TRP A 149 -8.68 -3.94 15.43
N ARG A 150 -9.76 -3.58 16.17
CA ARG A 150 -11.11 -3.48 15.61
C ARG A 150 -11.15 -2.47 14.46
N ASN A 151 -10.55 -1.31 14.64
CA ASN A 151 -10.46 -0.27 13.62
C ASN A 151 -9.69 -0.73 12.38
N ALA A 152 -8.57 -1.44 12.57
CA ALA A 152 -7.85 -2.05 11.46
C ALA A 152 -8.72 -3.07 10.68
N ARG A 153 -9.61 -3.80 11.36
CA ARG A 153 -10.59 -4.69 10.71
C ARG A 153 -11.67 -3.93 9.96
N LEU A 154 -12.16 -2.80 10.49
CA LEU A 154 -13.11 -1.92 9.77
C LEU A 154 -12.46 -1.36 8.49
N ILE A 155 -11.23 -0.90 8.58
CA ILE A 155 -10.46 -0.45 7.41
C ILE A 155 -10.31 -1.59 6.38
N ASP A 156 -10.01 -2.83 6.80
CA ASP A 156 -9.91 -3.96 5.88
C ASP A 156 -11.22 -4.23 5.14
N SER A 157 -12.36 -4.15 5.85
CA SER A 157 -13.68 -4.32 5.25
C SER A 157 -14.02 -3.21 4.26
N TYR A 158 -13.69 -1.96 4.59
CA TYR A 158 -13.84 -0.82 3.69
C TYR A 158 -12.98 -0.98 2.43
N LEU A 159 -11.70 -1.32 2.59
CA LEU A 159 -10.79 -1.55 1.46
C LEU A 159 -11.24 -2.74 0.59
N ALA A 160 -11.89 -3.75 1.16
CA ALA A 160 -12.48 -4.85 0.39
C ALA A 160 -13.62 -4.37 -0.50
N SER A 161 -14.51 -3.51 0.01
CA SER A 161 -15.59 -2.91 -0.77
C SER A 161 -15.06 -2.01 -1.89
N GLU A 162 -14.07 -1.18 -1.59
CA GLU A 162 -13.39 -0.34 -2.59
C GLU A 162 -12.73 -1.20 -3.68
N ALA A 163 -11.99 -2.23 -3.30
CA ALA A 163 -11.34 -3.12 -4.25
C ALA A 163 -12.35 -3.77 -5.21
N THR A 164 -13.50 -4.20 -4.69
CA THR A 164 -14.59 -4.74 -5.52
C THR A 164 -15.17 -3.69 -6.45
N ALA A 165 -15.44 -2.49 -5.94
CA ALA A 165 -16.07 -1.41 -6.72
C ALA A 165 -15.19 -0.95 -7.89
N TYR A 166 -13.86 -0.98 -7.72
CA TYR A 166 -12.88 -0.53 -8.72
C TYR A 166 -12.15 -1.68 -9.44
N GLY A 167 -12.57 -2.94 -9.25
CA GLY A 167 -12.00 -4.10 -9.92
C GLY A 167 -10.55 -4.40 -9.53
N VAL A 168 -10.07 -3.94 -8.37
CA VAL A 168 -8.72 -4.21 -7.89
C VAL A 168 -8.67 -5.60 -7.26
N PRO A 169 -7.77 -6.51 -7.71
CA PRO A 169 -7.66 -7.84 -7.13
C PRO A 169 -7.30 -7.78 -5.65
N ARG A 170 -8.02 -8.57 -4.84
CA ARG A 170 -7.78 -8.69 -3.41
C ARG A 170 -7.23 -10.06 -3.06
N ILE A 171 -6.06 -10.10 -2.44
CA ILE A 171 -5.30 -11.33 -2.19
C ILE A 171 -4.97 -11.46 -0.70
N LEU A 172 -5.21 -12.64 -0.13
CA LEU A 172 -4.64 -13.03 1.16
C LEU A 172 -3.23 -13.59 0.92
N ILE A 173 -2.23 -12.98 1.56
CA ILE A 173 -0.85 -13.49 1.44
C ILE A 173 -0.75 -14.82 2.17
N ARG A 174 -0.40 -15.84 1.40
CA ARG A 174 0.06 -17.16 1.85
C ARG A 174 1.38 -17.44 1.14
N ASP A 175 1.53 -18.57 0.47
CA ASP A 175 2.71 -18.93 -0.31
C ASP A 175 2.57 -18.60 -1.82
N ASN A 176 1.87 -17.50 -2.14
CA ASN A 176 1.51 -17.10 -3.50
C ASN A 176 2.31 -15.91 -4.04
N VAL A 177 3.54 -15.69 -3.54
CA VAL A 177 4.38 -14.57 -3.98
C VAL A 177 4.80 -14.71 -5.44
N GLU A 178 5.04 -15.94 -5.89
CA GLU A 178 5.40 -16.27 -7.27
C GLU A 178 4.27 -15.93 -8.25
N GLU A 179 3.00 -16.13 -7.88
CA GLU A 179 1.83 -15.76 -8.68
C GLU A 179 1.77 -14.24 -8.87
N ILE A 180 1.98 -13.49 -7.79
CA ILE A 180 2.02 -12.02 -7.85
C ILE A 180 3.20 -11.54 -8.68
N ALA A 181 4.37 -12.17 -8.53
CA ALA A 181 5.54 -11.85 -9.35
C ALA A 181 5.28 -12.09 -10.84
N GLU A 182 4.56 -13.16 -11.17
CA GLU A 182 4.21 -13.47 -12.56
C GLU A 182 3.20 -12.46 -13.12
N MET A 183 2.22 -12.00 -12.33
CA MET A 183 1.33 -10.89 -12.73
C MET A 183 2.14 -9.64 -13.10
N ILE A 184 3.12 -9.28 -12.26
CA ILE A 184 3.98 -8.12 -12.50
C ILE A 184 4.79 -8.29 -13.78
N ARG A 185 5.39 -9.47 -14.03
CA ARG A 185 6.18 -9.76 -15.25
C ARG A 185 5.35 -9.65 -16.52
N ARG A 186 4.10 -10.09 -16.47
CA ARG A 186 3.19 -10.02 -17.62
C ARG A 186 2.74 -8.61 -17.93
N GLY A 187 2.96 -7.64 -17.02
CA GLY A 187 2.53 -6.26 -17.19
C GLY A 187 1.01 -6.16 -17.40
N VAL A 188 0.26 -7.10 -16.84
CA VAL A 188 -1.21 -7.11 -16.96
C VAL A 188 -1.73 -5.96 -16.10
N PRO A 189 -2.26 -4.88 -16.71
CA PRO A 189 -3.00 -3.88 -15.96
C PRO A 189 -4.12 -4.63 -15.23
N ALA A 190 -4.37 -4.28 -13.97
CA ALA A 190 -5.41 -4.92 -13.17
C ALA A 190 -6.84 -4.68 -13.72
N HIS A 191 -6.97 -4.13 -14.93
CA HIS A 191 -8.26 -3.74 -15.51
C HIS A 191 -8.35 -4.07 -17.00
N HIS A 192 -9.26 -4.92 -17.30
CA HIS A 192 -10.14 -4.89 -18.48
C HIS A 192 -11.56 -4.64 -18.01
#